data_b5d0601a089be6a0531ef733874dbae2
#
_entry.id   b5d0601a089be6a0531ef733874dbae2
#
_cell.length_a   1.000
_cell.length_b   1.000
_cell.length_c   1.000
_cell.angle_alpha   90.00
_cell.angle_beta   90.00
_cell.angle_gamma   90.00
#
_symmetry.space_group_name_H-M   'P 1'
#
loop_
_entity.id
_entity.type
_entity.pdbx_description
1 polymer ?
#
loop_
_entity_poly.entity_id
_entity_poly.type
_entity_poly.pdbx_seq_one_letter_code
_entity_poly.pdbx_strand_id
1 'polypeptide(L)'
;KNIQIFENNEFGSIRTQIINDEPYFCLADVCHALDLEQPSRVKSRLKPDGVTTGMVIDSVGRRQNANFVNELNLYKVIFQSRKESAERFTDWVAGEVLPSIRKTGGYQKPATIAEQIGLLATGYGDHEDRIKNLESNMVIDYGQQQALRQHVNKAVLNALGGKDTEAYAYISKVVFAECNRD
;
A
#
# COMPACT_ATOMS: atom_id res chain seq x y z
N LYS A 1 -17.27 24.19 -14.75
CA LYS A 1 -15.93 23.57 -14.68
C LYS A 1 -15.27 24.18 -13.45
N ASN A 2 -15.06 23.38 -12.41
CA ASN A 2 -14.36 23.84 -11.19
C ASN A 2 -12.87 23.86 -11.47
N ILE A 3 -12.24 25.02 -11.27
CA ILE A 3 -10.79 25.13 -11.25
C ILE A 3 -10.33 24.75 -9.84
N GLN A 4 -9.39 23.82 -9.74
CA GLN A 4 -8.70 23.44 -8.53
C GLN A 4 -7.30 24.05 -8.57
N ILE A 5 -6.75 24.38 -7.41
CA ILE A 5 -5.37 24.85 -7.29
C ILE A 5 -4.56 23.72 -6.67
N PHE A 6 -3.56 23.28 -7.39
CA PHE A 6 -2.54 22.36 -6.88
C PHE A 6 -1.38 23.19 -6.35
N GLU A 7 -1.10 23.08 -5.08
CA GLU A 7 0.01 23.80 -4.43
C GLU A 7 1.18 22.85 -4.16
N ASN A 8 2.36 23.28 -4.54
CA ASN A 8 3.60 22.59 -4.26
C ASN A 8 4.67 23.60 -3.84
N ASN A 9 5.43 23.27 -2.80
CA ASN A 9 6.45 24.19 -2.24
C ASN A 9 7.59 24.50 -3.23
N GLU A 10 7.86 23.62 -4.18
CA GLU A 10 8.94 23.78 -5.16
C GLU A 10 8.46 24.43 -6.46
N PHE A 11 7.22 24.11 -6.91
CA PHE A 11 6.68 24.55 -8.21
C PHE A 11 5.63 25.65 -8.08
N GLY A 12 5.28 26.05 -6.85
CA GLY A 12 4.22 27.05 -6.60
C GLY A 12 2.82 26.49 -6.83
N SER A 13 1.90 27.40 -7.16
CA SER A 13 0.49 27.09 -7.37
C SER A 13 0.17 26.91 -8.86
N ILE A 14 -0.37 25.75 -9.21
CA ILE A 14 -0.79 25.44 -10.58
C ILE A 14 -2.30 25.25 -10.61
N ARG A 15 -3.00 26.07 -11.39
CA ARG A 15 -4.45 25.92 -11.64
C ARG A 15 -4.70 24.70 -12.51
N THR A 16 -5.63 23.86 -12.06
CA THR A 16 -6.02 22.64 -12.76
C THR A 16 -7.52 22.61 -12.98
N GLN A 17 -7.99 21.87 -13.97
CA GLN A 17 -9.40 21.55 -14.19
C GLN A 17 -9.54 20.10 -14.62
N ILE A 18 -10.63 19.45 -14.23
CA ILE A 18 -10.95 18.10 -14.68
C ILE A 18 -11.86 18.19 -15.90
N ILE A 19 -11.49 17.48 -16.97
CA ILE A 19 -12.25 17.37 -18.21
C ILE A 19 -12.32 15.89 -18.60
N ASN A 20 -13.52 15.31 -18.63
CA ASN A 20 -13.75 13.90 -18.90
C ASN A 20 -12.90 12.96 -18.00
N ASP A 21 -12.88 13.28 -16.71
CA ASP A 21 -12.11 12.58 -15.67
C ASP A 21 -10.57 12.66 -15.83
N GLU A 22 -10.08 13.46 -16.78
CA GLU A 22 -8.64 13.71 -16.96
C GLU A 22 -8.23 15.09 -16.43
N PRO A 23 -7.06 15.20 -15.77
CA PRO A 23 -6.54 16.48 -15.31
C PRO A 23 -5.95 17.30 -16.44
N TYR A 24 -6.29 18.59 -16.45
CA TYR A 24 -5.72 19.59 -17.33
C TYR A 24 -5.08 20.71 -16.52
N PHE A 25 -3.89 21.12 -16.89
CA PHE A 25 -3.04 22.07 -16.15
C PHE A 25 -2.94 23.40 -16.90
N CYS A 26 -3.03 24.52 -16.19
CA CYS A 26 -2.88 25.84 -16.78
C CYS A 26 -1.45 26.00 -17.33
N LEU A 27 -1.33 26.15 -18.66
CA LEU A 27 -0.03 26.23 -19.32
C LEU A 27 0.80 27.42 -18.87
N ALA A 28 0.17 28.55 -18.56
CA ALA A 28 0.87 29.73 -18.09
C ALA A 28 1.51 29.48 -16.72
N ASP A 29 0.82 28.79 -15.82
CA ASP A 29 1.33 28.47 -14.48
C ASP A 29 2.46 27.44 -14.58
N VAL A 30 2.30 26.42 -15.42
CA VAL A 30 3.35 25.42 -15.71
C VAL A 30 4.60 26.09 -16.27
N CYS A 31 4.44 27.01 -17.25
CA CYS A 31 5.56 27.75 -17.81
C CYS A 31 6.25 28.61 -16.75
N HIS A 32 5.48 29.27 -15.89
CA HIS A 32 6.03 30.05 -14.79
C HIS A 32 6.82 29.17 -13.79
N ALA A 33 6.23 28.03 -13.41
CA ALA A 33 6.88 27.05 -12.53
C ALA A 33 8.21 26.51 -13.10
N LEU A 34 8.33 26.44 -14.41
CA LEU A 34 9.52 25.95 -15.14
C LEU A 34 10.42 27.03 -15.70
N ASP A 35 10.22 28.30 -15.32
CA ASP A 35 10.97 29.48 -15.79
C ASP A 35 10.98 29.64 -17.33
N LEU A 36 9.86 29.26 -17.96
CA LEU A 36 9.67 29.39 -19.41
C LEU A 36 8.95 30.68 -19.75
N GLU A 37 9.66 31.64 -20.33
CA GLU A 37 9.17 33.02 -20.53
C GLU A 37 8.03 33.15 -21.56
N GLN A 38 7.87 32.19 -22.51
CA GLN A 38 6.95 32.32 -23.65
C GLN A 38 5.95 31.16 -23.77
N PRO A 39 4.83 31.18 -23.01
CA PRO A 39 3.83 30.10 -23.06
C PRO A 39 3.24 29.86 -24.45
N SER A 40 3.12 30.90 -25.30
CA SER A 40 2.64 30.76 -26.66
C SER A 40 3.57 29.96 -27.58
N ARG A 41 4.89 30.13 -27.40
CA ARG A 41 5.91 29.35 -28.08
C ARG A 41 5.98 27.90 -27.59
N VAL A 42 5.78 27.69 -26.30
CA VAL A 42 5.63 26.34 -25.74
C VAL A 42 4.40 25.66 -26.36
N LYS A 43 3.24 26.32 -26.32
CA LYS A 43 1.98 25.81 -26.91
C LYS A 43 2.15 25.31 -28.33
N SER A 44 2.88 26.06 -29.19
CA SER A 44 3.04 25.70 -30.62
C SER A 44 3.76 24.37 -30.87
N ARG A 45 4.46 23.84 -29.85
CA ARG A 45 5.20 22.56 -29.92
C ARG A 45 4.43 21.38 -29.31
N LEU A 46 3.27 21.66 -28.69
CA LEU A 46 2.45 20.66 -28.03
C LEU A 46 1.49 19.99 -28.99
N LYS A 47 1.00 18.81 -28.66
CA LYS A 47 -0.06 18.15 -29.43
C LYS A 47 -1.37 18.93 -29.26
N PRO A 48 -2.00 19.37 -30.36
CA PRO A 48 -3.22 20.17 -30.31
C PRO A 48 -4.38 19.48 -29.60
N ASP A 49 -4.52 18.15 -29.72
CA ASP A 49 -5.59 17.35 -29.11
C ASP A 49 -5.56 17.38 -27.59
N GLY A 50 -4.39 17.65 -26.98
CA GLY A 50 -4.21 17.78 -25.54
C GLY A 50 -4.20 19.23 -25.06
N VAL A 51 -4.62 20.20 -25.87
CA VAL A 51 -4.69 21.62 -25.51
C VAL A 51 -6.13 22.08 -25.55
N THR A 52 -6.62 22.69 -24.48
CA THR A 52 -7.96 23.29 -24.42
C THR A 52 -7.89 24.71 -23.87
N THR A 53 -8.97 25.46 -24.02
CA THR A 53 -9.10 26.82 -23.46
C THR A 53 -10.12 26.80 -22.33
N GLY A 54 -9.76 27.38 -21.21
CA GLY A 54 -10.62 27.55 -20.05
C GLY A 54 -10.63 28.99 -19.58
N MET A 55 -11.69 29.38 -18.87
CA MET A 55 -11.81 30.71 -18.28
C MET A 55 -11.19 30.68 -16.88
N VAL A 56 -10.27 31.58 -16.60
CA VAL A 56 -9.64 31.79 -15.30
C VAL A 56 -9.92 33.20 -14.79
N ILE A 57 -9.83 33.39 -13.50
CA ILE A 57 -9.89 34.72 -12.86
C ILE A 57 -8.44 35.11 -12.54
N ASP A 58 -8.02 36.31 -12.97
CA ASP A 58 -6.70 36.83 -12.65
C ASP A 58 -6.65 37.41 -11.22
N SER A 59 -5.46 37.80 -10.78
CA SER A 59 -5.23 38.37 -9.45
C SER A 59 -5.99 39.68 -9.16
N VAL A 60 -6.52 40.31 -10.21
CA VAL A 60 -7.31 41.56 -10.15
C VAL A 60 -8.81 41.29 -10.26
N GLY A 61 -9.22 40.01 -10.31
CA GLY A 61 -10.64 39.62 -10.41
C GLY A 61 -11.21 39.60 -11.83
N ARG A 62 -10.40 39.79 -12.89
CA ARG A 62 -10.86 39.80 -14.28
C ARG A 62 -10.90 38.40 -14.86
N ARG A 63 -11.92 38.13 -15.68
CA ARG A 63 -12.04 36.88 -16.42
C ARG A 63 -11.10 36.89 -17.63
N GLN A 64 -10.25 35.88 -17.75
CA GLN A 64 -9.33 35.73 -18.88
C GLN A 64 -9.41 34.30 -19.43
N ASN A 65 -9.18 34.16 -20.71
CA ASN A 65 -9.01 32.85 -21.33
C ASN A 65 -7.57 32.37 -21.13
N ALA A 66 -7.42 31.20 -20.54
CA ALA A 66 -6.13 30.54 -20.39
C ALA A 66 -6.10 29.20 -21.16
N ASN A 67 -4.91 28.82 -21.63
CA ASN A 67 -4.70 27.52 -22.23
C ASN A 67 -4.42 26.50 -21.13
N PHE A 68 -5.07 25.36 -21.25
CA PHE A 68 -4.86 24.20 -20.39
C PHE A 68 -4.32 23.05 -21.20
N VAL A 69 -3.42 22.28 -20.64
CA VAL A 69 -2.78 21.13 -21.28
C VAL A 69 -3.05 19.86 -20.48
N ASN A 70 -3.26 18.76 -21.19
CA ASN A 70 -3.39 17.45 -20.58
C ASN A 70 -2.05 16.94 -20.02
N GLU A 71 -2.08 15.83 -19.33
CA GLU A 71 -0.91 15.24 -18.67
C GLU A 71 0.21 14.88 -19.65
N LEU A 72 -0.12 14.35 -20.83
CA LEU A 72 0.87 14.07 -21.87
C LEU A 72 1.67 15.32 -22.29
N ASN A 73 0.96 16.43 -22.51
CA ASN A 73 1.60 17.68 -22.87
C ASN A 73 2.36 18.31 -21.70
N LEU A 74 1.85 18.15 -20.46
CA LEU A 74 2.57 18.57 -19.27
C LEU A 74 3.94 17.89 -19.17
N TYR A 75 4.01 16.56 -19.28
CA TYR A 75 5.29 15.84 -19.25
C TYR A 75 6.23 16.25 -20.38
N LYS A 76 5.70 16.54 -21.58
CA LYS A 76 6.53 17.07 -22.68
C LYS A 76 7.16 18.42 -22.35
N VAL A 77 6.44 19.30 -21.65
CA VAL A 77 6.98 20.59 -21.21
C VAL A 77 8.06 20.39 -20.15
N ILE A 78 7.81 19.52 -19.15
CA ILE A 78 8.76 19.21 -18.08
C ILE A 78 10.06 18.64 -18.68
N PHE A 79 9.99 17.62 -19.52
CA PHE A 79 11.17 16.95 -20.10
C PHE A 79 11.97 17.84 -21.07
N GLN A 80 11.41 18.94 -21.54
CA GLN A 80 12.13 19.92 -22.36
C GLN A 80 12.67 21.10 -21.55
N SER A 81 12.32 21.21 -20.27
CA SER A 81 12.82 22.27 -19.39
C SER A 81 14.25 21.98 -18.96
N ARG A 82 15.04 23.07 -18.82
CA ARG A 82 16.41 23.04 -18.29
C ARG A 82 16.47 23.49 -16.83
N LYS A 83 15.31 23.65 -16.20
CA LYS A 83 15.25 23.98 -14.78
C LYS A 83 15.73 22.78 -13.95
N GLU A 84 16.56 23.02 -12.96
CA GLU A 84 17.15 21.96 -12.12
C GLU A 84 16.08 21.04 -11.50
N SER A 85 14.94 21.60 -11.08
CA SER A 85 13.81 20.81 -10.56
C SER A 85 13.18 19.91 -11.59
N ALA A 86 13.09 20.37 -12.86
CA ALA A 86 12.58 19.55 -13.96
C ALA A 86 13.57 18.46 -14.38
N GLU A 87 14.86 18.75 -14.33
CA GLU A 87 15.93 17.74 -14.55
C GLU A 87 15.86 16.66 -13.46
N ARG A 88 15.79 17.03 -12.17
CA ARG A 88 15.61 16.06 -11.08
C ARG A 88 14.38 15.19 -11.25
N PHE A 89 13.25 15.77 -11.67
CA PHE A 89 12.04 15.02 -11.96
C PHE A 89 12.24 14.04 -13.13
N THR A 90 12.90 14.49 -14.20
CA THR A 90 13.19 13.65 -15.36
C THR A 90 14.10 12.48 -14.99
N ASP A 91 15.15 12.75 -14.24
CA ASP A 91 16.09 11.73 -13.78
C ASP A 91 15.41 10.70 -12.86
N TRP A 92 14.54 11.16 -11.96
CA TRP A 92 13.76 10.27 -11.11
C TRP A 92 12.80 9.40 -11.93
N VAL A 93 12.04 9.97 -12.86
CA VAL A 93 11.12 9.21 -13.71
C VAL A 93 11.87 8.21 -14.58
N ALA A 94 12.94 8.65 -15.26
CA ALA A 94 13.69 7.82 -16.19
C ALA A 94 14.62 6.80 -15.48
N GLY A 95 15.18 7.17 -14.32
CA GLY A 95 16.14 6.36 -13.58
C GLY A 95 15.49 5.39 -12.59
N GLU A 96 14.31 5.70 -12.06
CA GLU A 96 13.67 4.92 -11.02
C GLU A 96 12.28 4.41 -11.41
N VAL A 97 11.35 5.33 -11.76
CA VAL A 97 9.93 4.98 -11.97
C VAL A 97 9.75 4.04 -13.16
N LEU A 98 10.22 4.44 -14.34
CA LEU A 98 10.07 3.65 -15.56
C LEU A 98 10.82 2.30 -15.48
N PRO A 99 12.08 2.24 -14.97
CA PRO A 99 12.74 0.95 -14.76
C PRO A 99 12.03 0.05 -13.77
N SER A 100 11.44 0.60 -12.70
CA SER A 100 10.64 -0.17 -11.74
C SER A 100 9.42 -0.79 -12.43
N ILE A 101 8.63 0.02 -13.13
CA ILE A 101 7.44 -0.45 -13.88
C ILE A 101 7.83 -1.55 -14.88
N ARG A 102 8.92 -1.36 -15.63
CA ARG A 102 9.41 -2.35 -16.60
C ARG A 102 9.81 -3.68 -15.97
N LYS A 103 10.41 -3.64 -14.75
CA LYS A 103 10.91 -4.84 -14.06
C LYS A 103 9.82 -5.57 -13.27
N THR A 104 8.93 -4.84 -12.62
CA THR A 104 7.97 -5.37 -11.62
C THR A 104 6.50 -5.23 -12.04
N GLY A 105 6.21 -4.54 -13.14
CA GLY A 105 4.85 -4.24 -13.61
C GLY A 105 4.20 -3.02 -12.93
N GLY A 106 4.86 -2.39 -11.95
CA GLY A 106 4.35 -1.22 -11.24
C GLY A 106 5.42 -0.41 -10.53
N TYR A 107 5.09 0.81 -10.15
CA TYR A 107 5.92 1.63 -9.28
C TYR A 107 5.28 1.72 -7.90
N GLN A 108 5.99 1.24 -6.89
CA GLN A 108 5.62 1.42 -5.48
C GLN A 108 6.56 2.47 -4.89
N LYS A 109 5.96 3.57 -4.40
CA LYS A 109 6.73 4.56 -3.66
C LYS A 109 7.42 3.86 -2.49
N PRO A 110 8.73 4.08 -2.26
CA PRO A 110 9.40 3.55 -1.08
C PRO A 110 8.62 3.91 0.18
N ALA A 111 8.23 2.89 0.96
CA ALA A 111 7.51 3.10 2.20
C ALA A 111 8.36 3.90 3.18
N THR A 112 7.79 4.87 3.84
CA THR A 112 8.46 5.59 4.92
C THR A 112 8.81 4.64 6.06
N ILE A 113 9.78 4.98 6.90
CA ILE A 113 10.14 4.17 8.08
C ILE A 113 8.89 3.91 8.96
N ALA A 114 8.01 4.91 9.10
CA ALA A 114 6.77 4.76 9.86
C ALA A 114 5.80 3.75 9.23
N GLU A 115 5.65 3.77 7.90
CA GLU A 115 4.84 2.79 7.16
C GLU A 115 5.45 1.38 7.21
N GLN A 116 6.77 1.26 7.13
CA GLN A 116 7.47 -0.02 7.29
C GLN A 116 7.27 -0.60 8.69
N ILE A 117 7.40 0.22 9.75
CA ILE A 117 7.12 -0.17 11.13
C ILE A 117 5.65 -0.59 11.28
N GLY A 118 4.71 0.14 10.67
CA GLY A 118 3.28 -0.20 10.68
C GLY A 118 2.99 -1.56 10.04
N LEU A 119 3.59 -1.85 8.88
CA LEU A 119 3.47 -3.15 8.21
C LEU A 119 4.07 -4.29 9.03
N LEU A 120 5.22 -4.07 9.67
CA LEU A 120 5.82 -5.04 10.59
C LEU A 120 4.93 -5.27 11.81
N ALA A 121 4.39 -4.21 12.43
CA ALA A 121 3.51 -4.31 13.59
C ALA A 121 2.23 -5.12 13.31
N THR A 122 1.61 -4.93 12.13
CA THR A 122 0.44 -5.74 11.71
C THR A 122 0.82 -7.21 11.49
N GLY A 123 1.97 -7.46 10.87
CA GLY A 123 2.49 -8.83 10.70
C GLY A 123 2.75 -9.53 12.03
N TYR A 124 3.29 -8.83 13.02
CA TYR A 124 3.48 -9.39 14.38
C TYR A 124 2.15 -9.70 15.07
N GLY A 125 1.13 -8.83 14.93
CA GLY A 125 -0.20 -9.07 15.48
C GLY A 125 -0.82 -10.36 14.94
N ASP A 126 -0.76 -10.58 13.63
CA ASP A 126 -1.25 -11.81 13.00
C ASP A 126 -0.51 -13.07 13.49
N HIS A 127 0.80 -12.96 13.75
CA HIS A 127 1.59 -14.06 14.29
C HIS A 127 1.22 -14.34 15.75
N GLU A 128 1.02 -13.31 16.56
CA GLU A 128 0.62 -13.46 17.97
C GLU A 128 -0.76 -14.13 18.09
N ASP A 129 -1.73 -13.76 17.27
CA ASP A 129 -3.04 -14.38 17.23
C ASP A 129 -2.98 -15.85 16.77
N ARG A 130 -2.11 -16.17 15.80
CA ARG A 130 -1.88 -17.56 15.38
C ARG A 130 -1.22 -18.37 16.48
N ILE A 131 -0.25 -17.82 17.21
CA ILE A 131 0.39 -18.49 18.36
C ILE A 131 -0.64 -18.75 19.46
N LYS A 132 -1.45 -17.76 19.84
CA LYS A 132 -2.52 -17.94 20.84
C LYS A 132 -3.52 -19.02 20.43
N ASN A 133 -3.91 -19.06 19.15
CA ASN A 133 -4.78 -20.11 18.62
C ASN A 133 -4.13 -21.50 18.67
N LEU A 134 -2.84 -21.61 18.37
CA LEU A 134 -2.11 -22.86 18.47
C LEU A 134 -1.99 -23.31 19.95
N GLU A 135 -1.61 -22.41 20.84
CA GLU A 135 -1.52 -22.67 22.28
C GLU A 135 -2.87 -23.12 22.85
N SER A 136 -3.98 -22.44 22.49
CA SER A 136 -5.31 -22.83 22.96
C SER A 136 -5.75 -24.21 22.44
N ASN A 137 -5.30 -24.62 21.27
CA ASN A 137 -5.56 -25.93 20.69
C ASN A 137 -4.62 -27.03 21.18
N MET A 138 -3.43 -26.66 21.71
CA MET A 138 -2.47 -27.61 22.28
C MET A 138 -2.77 -27.97 23.74
N VAL A 139 -3.46 -27.10 24.45
CA VAL A 139 -3.90 -27.41 25.84
C VAL A 139 -5.15 -28.25 25.77
N ILE A 140 -5.02 -29.54 26.04
CA ILE A 140 -6.16 -30.44 26.24
C ILE A 140 -6.95 -29.94 27.47
N ASP A 141 -8.17 -29.47 27.24
CA ASP A 141 -9.02 -28.99 28.33
C ASP A 141 -9.37 -30.13 29.33
N TYR A 142 -9.84 -29.75 30.51
CA TYR A 142 -10.17 -30.72 31.55
C TYR A 142 -11.20 -31.75 31.10
N GLY A 143 -12.16 -31.39 30.23
CA GLY A 143 -13.15 -32.29 29.66
C GLY A 143 -12.52 -33.30 28.70
N GLN A 144 -11.60 -32.86 27.86
CA GLN A 144 -10.86 -33.73 26.93
C GLN A 144 -9.92 -34.68 27.70
N GLN A 145 -9.27 -34.20 28.76
CA GLN A 145 -8.46 -35.05 29.65
C GLN A 145 -9.31 -36.12 30.34
N GLN A 146 -10.50 -35.77 30.80
CA GLN A 146 -11.43 -36.73 31.38
C GLN A 146 -11.93 -37.76 30.36
N ALA A 147 -12.27 -37.32 29.16
CA ALA A 147 -12.70 -38.22 28.08
C ALA A 147 -11.59 -39.20 27.70
N LEU A 148 -10.35 -38.70 27.52
CA LEU A 148 -9.19 -39.52 27.26
C LEU A 148 -8.95 -40.54 28.36
N ARG A 149 -9.04 -40.12 29.64
CA ARG A 149 -8.92 -40.96 30.79
C ARG A 149 -9.96 -42.08 30.82
N GLN A 150 -11.21 -41.78 30.50
CA GLN A 150 -12.30 -42.77 30.41
C GLN A 150 -12.06 -43.77 29.27
N HIS A 151 -11.59 -43.32 28.10
CA HIS A 151 -11.28 -44.18 26.97
C HIS A 151 -10.12 -45.14 27.27
N VAL A 152 -9.03 -44.63 27.88
CA VAL A 152 -7.89 -45.44 28.30
C VAL A 152 -8.31 -46.47 29.35
N ASN A 153 -9.07 -46.07 30.34
CA ASN A 153 -9.59 -46.98 31.35
C ASN A 153 -10.45 -48.10 30.79
N LYS A 154 -11.35 -47.75 29.82
CA LYS A 154 -12.20 -48.72 29.15
C LYS A 154 -11.39 -49.70 28.30
N ALA A 155 -10.37 -49.21 27.57
CA ALA A 155 -9.49 -50.03 26.75
C ALA A 155 -8.66 -51.01 27.62
N VAL A 156 -8.14 -50.55 28.76
CA VAL A 156 -7.37 -51.38 29.70
C VAL A 156 -8.26 -52.48 30.32
N LEU A 157 -9.48 -52.13 30.75
CA LEU A 157 -10.44 -53.10 31.29
C LEU A 157 -10.82 -54.17 30.24
N ASN A 158 -11.02 -53.79 29.00
CA ASN A 158 -11.33 -54.72 27.93
C ASN A 158 -10.17 -55.64 27.56
N ALA A 159 -8.94 -55.14 27.61
CA ALA A 159 -7.72 -55.91 27.33
C ALA A 159 -7.38 -56.92 28.43
N LEU A 160 -7.70 -56.61 29.70
CA LEU A 160 -7.42 -57.45 30.85
C LEU A 160 -8.55 -58.47 31.13
N GLY A 161 -9.64 -58.49 30.34
CA GLY A 161 -10.71 -59.48 30.45
C GLY A 161 -11.53 -59.42 31.76
N GLY A 162 -11.40 -58.33 32.55
CA GLY A 162 -12.08 -58.09 33.80
C GLY A 162 -11.18 -57.44 34.86
N LYS A 163 -11.72 -57.29 36.09
CA LYS A 163 -11.07 -56.55 37.19
C LYS A 163 -9.85 -57.28 37.76
N ASP A 164 -8.70 -57.19 37.14
CA ASP A 164 -7.43 -57.33 37.81
C ASP A 164 -7.00 -55.97 38.36
N THR A 165 -7.22 -55.74 39.65
CA THR A 165 -7.12 -54.41 40.29
C THR A 165 -5.66 -53.92 40.35
N GLU A 166 -4.67 -54.80 40.43
CA GLU A 166 -3.26 -54.43 40.50
C GLU A 166 -2.68 -54.09 39.11
N ALA A 167 -2.94 -54.91 38.10
CA ALA A 167 -2.52 -54.64 36.74
C ALA A 167 -3.15 -53.37 36.18
N TYR A 168 -4.42 -53.11 36.48
CA TYR A 168 -5.13 -51.90 36.11
C TYR A 168 -4.49 -50.65 36.72
N ALA A 169 -4.17 -50.69 38.04
CA ALA A 169 -3.55 -49.57 38.74
C ALA A 169 -2.17 -49.27 38.19
N TYR A 170 -1.38 -50.29 37.85
CA TYR A 170 -0.05 -50.16 37.28
C TYR A 170 -0.08 -49.53 35.87
N ILE A 171 -0.90 -50.07 34.95
CA ILE A 171 -0.98 -49.57 33.56
C ILE A 171 -1.55 -48.15 33.53
N SER A 172 -2.57 -47.84 34.32
CA SER A 172 -3.12 -46.48 34.42
C SER A 172 -2.06 -45.49 34.91
N LYS A 173 -1.25 -45.86 35.87
CA LYS A 173 -0.17 -45.01 36.41
C LYS A 173 0.92 -44.75 35.38
N VAL A 174 1.32 -45.75 34.59
CA VAL A 174 2.34 -45.64 33.55
C VAL A 174 1.83 -44.78 32.39
N VAL A 175 0.64 -45.01 31.87
CA VAL A 175 0.06 -44.24 30.76
C VAL A 175 -0.14 -42.77 31.15
N PHE A 176 -0.60 -42.49 32.36
CA PHE A 176 -0.76 -41.08 32.80
C PHE A 176 0.58 -40.40 33.13
N ALA A 177 1.61 -41.15 33.53
CA ALA A 177 2.95 -40.58 33.69
C ALA A 177 3.60 -40.21 32.36
N GLU A 178 3.35 -40.97 31.28
CA GLU A 178 3.83 -40.65 29.92
C GLU A 178 3.05 -39.50 29.31
N CYS A 179 1.72 -39.39 29.52
CA CYS A 179 0.90 -38.29 29.03
C CYS A 179 1.17 -36.93 29.70
N ASN A 180 1.80 -36.92 30.90
CA ASN A 180 2.15 -35.69 31.61
C ASN A 180 3.66 -35.40 31.61
N ARG A 181 4.42 -36.01 30.68
CA ARG A 181 5.83 -35.69 30.48
C ARG A 181 5.90 -34.55 29.43
N ASP A 182 5.94 -33.34 29.95
CA ASP A 182 6.56 -32.16 29.32
C ASP A 182 7.28 -31.35 30.40
#